data_f82488fee9165f5ab2d19f72748f73bc
#
_entry.id   f82488fee9165f5ab2d19f72748f73bc
#
_cell.length_a   1.000
_cell.length_b   1.000
_cell.length_c   1.000
_cell.angle_alpha   90.00
_cell.angle_beta   90.00
_cell.angle_gamma   90.00
#
_symmetry.space_group_name_H-M   'P 1'
#
loop_
_entity.id
_entity.type
_entity.pdbx_description
1 polymer ?
#
loop_
_entity_poly.entity_id
_entity_poly.type
_entity_poly.pdbx_seq_one_letter_code
_entity_poly.pdbx_strand_id
1 'polypeptide(L)'
;MGALLAALPATPAHAACTKATNIEAILDDSGSMDATDPDLLRVRGMKLLIGSLSSATTLGAVEFGGNFFDGDPTPPADTLFPPEAIGPNAAAMGTAMDNLIHADNGGTDYNAAFAQSDNDNPNADARIFLTDGGHDIGTYNNGHLTHKVPTYVIGFSAGIQDEDKARLNQIATDTGGKYFPETDSSLLQSVMNEIAADLTCQAAPTSFTDQIAAGKSVGHTIPISGKVKSAKIVLTWSSPLDAFTISSFKIVRHGKTVAKAAKVRKLKIKRTTTDTYVVVQLSRLVKGTLRFKVKAAKVGSGAPKATLTTQVSRQK
;
A
#
# COMPACT_ATOMS: atom_id res chain seq x y z
N MET A 1 -11.86 -40.92 -43.99
CA MET A 1 -10.91 -40.37 -42.99
C MET A 1 -11.37 -38.97 -42.63
N GLY A 2 -12.08 -38.84 -41.50
CA GLY A 2 -12.57 -37.54 -41.00
C GLY A 2 -11.56 -36.96 -40.02
N ALA A 3 -11.06 -35.78 -40.28
CA ALA A 3 -10.18 -35.06 -39.36
C ALA A 3 -11.00 -34.46 -38.23
N LEU A 4 -10.77 -34.91 -37.01
CA LEU A 4 -11.29 -34.30 -35.80
C LEU A 4 -10.50 -33.01 -35.54
N LEU A 5 -11.10 -31.83 -35.75
CA LEU A 5 -10.56 -30.58 -35.24
C LEU A 5 -10.80 -30.53 -33.73
N ALA A 6 -9.74 -30.67 -32.94
CA ALA A 6 -9.78 -30.39 -31.51
C ALA A 6 -9.91 -28.86 -31.31
N ALA A 7 -11.04 -28.43 -30.71
CA ALA A 7 -11.20 -27.05 -30.28
C ALA A 7 -10.24 -26.77 -29.10
N LEU A 8 -9.34 -25.80 -29.26
CA LEU A 8 -8.50 -25.31 -28.18
C LEU A 8 -9.39 -24.64 -27.12
N PRO A 9 -9.17 -24.90 -25.82
CA PRO A 9 -9.91 -24.21 -24.77
C PRO A 9 -9.64 -22.70 -24.87
N ALA A 10 -10.71 -21.92 -24.93
CA ALA A 10 -10.63 -20.48 -24.87
C ALA A 10 -9.98 -20.09 -23.54
N THR A 11 -8.86 -19.36 -23.59
CA THR A 11 -8.28 -18.71 -22.41
C THR A 11 -9.35 -17.82 -21.78
N PRO A 12 -9.60 -17.92 -20.46
CA PRO A 12 -10.56 -17.04 -19.80
C PRO A 12 -10.14 -15.58 -20.06
N ALA A 13 -11.05 -14.81 -20.64
CA ALA A 13 -10.86 -13.37 -20.77
C ALA A 13 -10.64 -12.82 -19.34
N HIS A 14 -9.47 -12.23 -19.08
CA HIS A 14 -9.25 -11.49 -17.86
C HIS A 14 -10.37 -10.43 -17.78
N ALA A 15 -11.19 -10.49 -16.72
CA ALA A 15 -12.16 -9.46 -16.45
C ALA A 15 -11.44 -8.11 -16.51
N ALA A 16 -12.00 -7.15 -17.24
CA ALA A 16 -11.43 -5.82 -17.32
C ALA A 16 -11.37 -5.25 -15.90
N CYS A 17 -10.17 -4.88 -15.44
CA CYS A 17 -10.02 -4.26 -14.13
C CYS A 17 -10.85 -2.98 -14.07
N THR A 18 -11.69 -2.84 -13.06
CA THR A 18 -12.44 -1.62 -12.75
C THR A 18 -11.67 -0.81 -11.72
N LYS A 19 -11.44 0.46 -11.99
CA LYS A 19 -10.78 1.35 -11.02
C LYS A 19 -11.70 1.60 -9.85
N ALA A 20 -11.20 1.44 -8.65
CA ALA A 20 -11.88 1.91 -7.47
C ALA A 20 -11.77 3.44 -7.38
N THR A 21 -12.90 4.09 -7.15
CA THR A 21 -13.03 5.55 -7.04
C THR A 21 -13.57 5.98 -5.68
N ASN A 22 -14.11 5.04 -4.91
CA ASN A 22 -14.62 5.20 -3.56
C ASN A 22 -14.08 4.07 -2.69
N ILE A 23 -13.21 4.39 -1.75
CA ILE A 23 -12.43 3.42 -0.97
C ILE A 23 -12.69 3.65 0.52
N GLU A 24 -12.82 2.57 1.28
CA GLU A 24 -12.88 2.61 2.73
C GLU A 24 -11.70 1.85 3.33
N ALA A 25 -10.96 2.49 4.23
CA ALA A 25 -9.91 1.85 5.01
C ALA A 25 -10.46 1.48 6.40
N ILE A 26 -10.13 0.29 6.89
CA ILE A 26 -10.51 -0.25 8.19
C ILE A 26 -9.20 -0.62 8.89
N LEU A 27 -8.86 0.11 9.94
CA LEU A 27 -7.51 0.12 10.52
C LEU A 27 -7.55 -0.32 11.98
N ASP A 28 -6.78 -1.33 12.29
CA ASP A 28 -6.59 -1.84 13.64
C ASP A 28 -5.80 -0.85 14.50
N ASP A 29 -6.34 -0.48 15.65
CA ASP A 29 -5.69 0.28 16.72
C ASP A 29 -5.80 -0.43 18.10
N SER A 30 -6.05 -1.76 18.09
CA SER A 30 -6.11 -2.59 19.27
C SER A 30 -4.78 -2.62 20.03
N GLY A 31 -4.81 -3.07 21.28
CA GLY A 31 -3.65 -3.06 22.17
C GLY A 31 -2.43 -3.84 21.69
N SER A 32 -2.61 -4.87 20.83
CA SER A 32 -1.49 -5.62 20.23
C SER A 32 -0.64 -4.76 19.29
N MET A 33 -1.23 -3.70 18.72
CA MET A 33 -0.55 -2.77 17.80
C MET A 33 0.64 -2.07 18.43
N ASP A 34 0.65 -1.84 19.75
CA ASP A 34 1.79 -1.29 20.48
C ASP A 34 3.06 -2.11 20.29
N ALA A 35 2.93 -3.43 20.28
CA ALA A 35 4.06 -4.36 20.15
C ALA A 35 4.42 -4.65 18.69
N THR A 36 3.43 -4.67 17.79
CA THR A 36 3.61 -5.12 16.41
C THR A 36 3.90 -3.99 15.43
N ASP A 37 3.45 -2.77 15.73
CA ASP A 37 3.68 -1.57 14.91
C ASP A 37 4.17 -0.35 15.75
N PRO A 38 5.21 -0.50 16.58
CA PRO A 38 5.70 0.57 17.46
C PRO A 38 6.17 1.81 16.70
N ASP A 39 6.56 1.65 15.44
CA ASP A 39 7.00 2.74 14.56
C ASP A 39 5.86 3.37 13.74
N LEU A 40 4.60 3.02 14.00
CA LEU A 40 3.41 3.52 13.28
C LEU A 40 3.52 3.40 11.76
N LEU A 41 4.00 2.24 11.28
CA LEU A 41 4.21 2.02 9.84
C LEU A 41 2.88 1.91 9.09
N ARG A 42 1.77 1.50 9.76
CA ARG A 42 0.42 1.57 9.18
C ARG A 42 0.01 3.00 8.84
N VAL A 43 0.29 3.96 9.74
CA VAL A 43 0.05 5.39 9.50
C VAL A 43 0.83 5.88 8.28
N ARG A 44 2.11 5.54 8.21
CA ARG A 44 2.98 5.91 7.08
C ARG A 44 2.57 5.23 5.78
N GLY A 45 2.15 3.97 5.86
CA GLY A 45 1.61 3.21 4.73
C GLY A 45 0.33 3.85 4.18
N MET A 46 -0.59 4.24 5.05
CA MET A 46 -1.81 4.95 4.65
C MET A 46 -1.52 6.33 4.05
N LYS A 47 -0.59 7.11 4.61
CA LYS A 47 -0.16 8.38 4.01
C LYS A 47 0.46 8.18 2.62
N LEU A 48 1.21 7.11 2.43
CA LEU A 48 1.72 6.74 1.10
C LEU A 48 0.58 6.37 0.13
N LEU A 49 -0.42 5.63 0.59
CA LEU A 49 -1.62 5.29 -0.19
C LEU A 49 -2.36 6.56 -0.61
N ILE A 50 -2.68 7.47 0.32
CA ILE A 50 -3.31 8.77 0.07
C ILE A 50 -2.53 9.54 -1.02
N GLY A 51 -1.21 9.63 -0.89
CA GLY A 51 -0.34 10.28 -1.89
C GLY A 51 -0.20 9.53 -3.22
N SER A 52 -0.66 8.29 -3.29
CA SER A 52 -0.54 7.41 -4.47
C SER A 52 -1.81 7.33 -5.30
N LEU A 53 -2.97 7.56 -4.71
CA LEU A 53 -4.27 7.56 -5.35
C LEU A 53 -4.53 8.87 -6.14
N SER A 54 -5.60 8.88 -6.91
CA SER A 54 -6.03 10.09 -7.64
C SER A 54 -6.60 11.12 -6.66
N SER A 55 -6.38 12.39 -6.95
CA SER A 55 -7.01 13.49 -6.20
C SER A 55 -8.55 13.48 -6.25
N ALA A 56 -9.12 12.82 -7.25
CA ALA A 56 -10.58 12.65 -7.40
C ALA A 56 -11.11 11.37 -6.72
N THR A 57 -10.25 10.51 -6.19
CA THR A 57 -10.68 9.32 -5.43
C THR A 57 -11.26 9.76 -4.10
N THR A 58 -12.42 9.23 -3.74
CA THR A 58 -13.00 9.32 -2.40
C THR A 58 -12.33 8.29 -1.50
N LEU A 59 -11.94 8.71 -0.31
CA LEU A 59 -11.36 7.84 0.71
C LEU A 59 -11.98 8.18 2.05
N GLY A 60 -12.51 7.17 2.74
CA GLY A 60 -12.88 7.19 4.15
C GLY A 60 -11.98 6.26 4.95
N ALA A 61 -11.97 6.41 6.26
CA ALA A 61 -11.30 5.49 7.16
C ALA A 61 -12.02 5.36 8.49
N VAL A 62 -12.07 4.11 8.95
CA VAL A 62 -12.54 3.66 10.27
C VAL A 62 -11.34 3.14 11.03
N GLU A 63 -11.26 3.41 12.31
CA GLU A 63 -10.40 2.71 13.26
C GLU A 63 -11.21 1.75 14.13
N PHE A 64 -10.58 0.72 14.65
CA PHE A 64 -11.18 -0.22 15.60
C PHE A 64 -10.14 -0.75 16.58
N GLY A 65 -10.57 -1.05 17.78
CA GLY A 65 -9.68 -1.45 18.86
C GLY A 65 -10.09 -0.84 20.19
N GLY A 66 -11.25 -0.14 20.22
CA GLY A 66 -11.79 0.50 21.41
C GLY A 66 -12.12 -0.50 22.52
N ASN A 67 -12.01 -0.07 23.74
CA ASN A 67 -12.14 -0.91 24.92
C ASN A 67 -13.58 -0.95 25.43
N PHE A 68 -14.27 -2.04 25.14
CA PHE A 68 -15.64 -2.28 25.61
C PHE A 68 -15.72 -2.74 27.07
N PHE A 69 -14.60 -3.15 27.69
CA PHE A 69 -14.63 -3.93 28.93
C PHE A 69 -14.19 -3.20 30.20
N ASP A 70 -13.52 -2.07 30.10
CA ASP A 70 -12.93 -1.38 31.26
C ASP A 70 -13.61 -0.09 31.68
N GLY A 71 -14.74 0.25 31.05
CA GLY A 71 -15.47 1.49 31.33
C GLY A 71 -14.93 2.71 30.57
N ASP A 72 -14.04 2.51 29.61
CA ASP A 72 -13.65 3.51 28.64
C ASP A 72 -14.83 3.82 27.71
N PRO A 73 -15.19 5.10 27.51
CA PRO A 73 -16.27 5.48 26.61
C PRO A 73 -15.92 5.35 25.11
N THR A 74 -14.72 4.91 24.75
CA THR A 74 -14.34 4.72 23.34
C THR A 74 -15.16 3.59 22.70
N PRO A 75 -15.80 3.82 21.55
CA PRO A 75 -16.54 2.79 20.83
C PRO A 75 -15.58 1.73 20.31
N PRO A 76 -16.03 0.47 20.11
CA PRO A 76 -15.22 -0.61 19.57
C PRO A 76 -14.71 -0.35 18.13
N ALA A 77 -15.36 0.55 17.41
CA ALA A 77 -14.93 1.10 16.14
C ALA A 77 -15.58 2.46 15.92
N ASP A 78 -14.86 3.41 15.33
CA ASP A 78 -15.38 4.73 14.98
C ASP A 78 -14.78 5.29 13.69
N THR A 79 -15.25 6.46 13.28
CA THR A 79 -14.84 7.15 12.07
C THR A 79 -13.54 7.92 12.30
N LEU A 80 -12.45 7.48 11.72
CA LEU A 80 -11.19 8.23 11.75
C LEU A 80 -11.28 9.49 10.86
N PHE A 81 -11.83 9.35 9.65
CA PHE A 81 -12.26 10.46 8.81
C PHE A 81 -13.32 10.01 7.79
N PRO A 82 -14.32 10.88 7.48
CA PRO A 82 -15.41 10.53 6.59
C PRO A 82 -14.95 10.36 5.14
N PRO A 83 -15.73 9.65 4.29
CA PRO A 83 -15.45 9.49 2.87
C PRO A 83 -15.48 10.83 2.13
N GLU A 84 -14.33 11.32 1.72
CA GLU A 84 -14.15 12.59 1.03
C GLU A 84 -13.14 12.50 -0.12
N ALA A 85 -13.19 13.42 -1.08
CA ALA A 85 -12.21 13.48 -2.16
C ALA A 85 -10.80 13.79 -1.62
N ILE A 86 -9.81 12.98 -1.98
CA ILE A 86 -8.43 13.12 -1.49
C ILE A 86 -7.85 14.50 -1.82
N GLY A 87 -8.10 15.04 -3.03
CA GLY A 87 -7.44 16.24 -3.51
C GLY A 87 -7.47 17.43 -2.53
N PRO A 88 -8.64 17.90 -2.10
CA PRO A 88 -8.74 18.99 -1.13
C PRO A 88 -8.44 18.56 0.31
N ASN A 89 -8.62 17.27 0.65
CA ASN A 89 -8.63 16.77 2.04
C ASN A 89 -7.37 15.98 2.43
N ALA A 90 -6.41 15.75 1.51
CA ALA A 90 -5.24 14.92 1.78
C ALA A 90 -4.43 15.35 3.03
N ALA A 91 -4.37 16.65 3.32
CA ALA A 91 -3.68 17.15 4.50
C ALA A 91 -4.46 16.84 5.79
N ALA A 92 -5.79 17.01 5.78
CA ALA A 92 -6.66 16.69 6.90
C ALA A 92 -6.68 15.19 7.19
N MET A 93 -6.81 14.35 6.15
CA MET A 93 -6.70 12.89 6.25
C MET A 93 -5.34 12.47 6.83
N GLY A 94 -4.26 13.10 6.37
CA GLY A 94 -2.91 12.86 6.91
C GLY A 94 -2.79 13.22 8.39
N THR A 95 -3.45 14.28 8.84
CA THR A 95 -3.49 14.67 10.26
C THR A 95 -4.35 13.71 11.08
N ALA A 96 -5.50 13.29 10.57
CA ALA A 96 -6.34 12.27 11.21
C ALA A 96 -5.57 10.97 11.42
N MET A 97 -4.81 10.53 10.40
CA MET A 97 -3.93 9.37 10.53
C MET A 97 -2.87 9.51 11.64
N ASP A 98 -2.44 10.72 11.99
CA ASP A 98 -1.50 10.94 13.10
C ASP A 98 -2.14 10.73 14.48
N ASN A 99 -3.48 10.66 14.57
CA ASN A 99 -4.20 10.34 15.81
C ASN A 99 -4.29 8.82 16.06
N LEU A 100 -4.02 8.00 15.05
CA LEU A 100 -3.96 6.54 15.17
C LEU A 100 -2.64 6.13 15.84
N ILE A 101 -2.55 6.30 17.15
CA ILE A 101 -1.31 6.19 17.94
C ILE A 101 -1.42 5.15 19.08
N HIS A 102 -2.14 4.06 18.88
CA HIS A 102 -2.41 3.03 19.90
C HIS A 102 -3.24 3.56 21.09
N ALA A 103 -4.14 4.49 20.81
CA ALA A 103 -4.91 5.15 21.85
C ALA A 103 -5.97 4.25 22.47
N ASP A 104 -6.50 3.31 21.70
CA ASP A 104 -7.67 2.54 22.08
C ASP A 104 -7.34 1.35 23.00
N ASN A 105 -6.19 0.72 22.80
CA ASN A 105 -5.64 -0.33 23.66
C ASN A 105 -6.63 -1.45 24.07
N GLY A 106 -7.67 -1.66 23.27
CA GLY A 106 -8.73 -2.65 23.50
C GLY A 106 -8.58 -3.90 22.65
N GLY A 107 -9.68 -4.66 22.52
CA GLY A 107 -9.73 -5.91 21.77
C GLY A 107 -9.97 -5.70 20.28
N THR A 108 -9.82 -6.76 19.51
CA THR A 108 -9.93 -6.80 18.05
C THR A 108 -11.34 -7.20 17.63
N ASP A 109 -12.24 -6.24 17.37
CA ASP A 109 -13.64 -6.49 17.00
C ASP A 109 -13.89 -6.26 15.50
N TYR A 110 -13.77 -7.31 14.70
CA TYR A 110 -14.08 -7.26 13.27
C TYR A 110 -15.56 -6.96 12.99
N ASN A 111 -16.48 -7.34 13.90
CA ASN A 111 -17.91 -7.07 13.70
C ASN A 111 -18.20 -5.58 13.77
N ALA A 112 -17.64 -4.90 14.78
CA ALA A 112 -17.74 -3.45 14.91
C ALA A 112 -17.04 -2.73 13.74
N ALA A 113 -15.85 -3.18 13.36
CA ALA A 113 -15.05 -2.64 12.26
C ALA A 113 -15.81 -2.63 10.93
N PHE A 114 -16.37 -3.77 10.52
CA PHE A 114 -17.15 -3.86 9.29
C PHE A 114 -18.48 -3.12 9.36
N ALA A 115 -19.17 -3.15 10.51
CA ALA A 115 -20.43 -2.42 10.70
C ALA A 115 -20.22 -0.90 10.59
N GLN A 116 -19.17 -0.36 11.20
CA GLN A 116 -18.82 1.05 11.10
C GLN A 116 -18.45 1.44 9.67
N SER A 117 -17.63 0.63 8.98
CA SER A 117 -17.29 0.83 7.58
C SER A 117 -18.52 0.84 6.67
N ASP A 118 -19.52 -0.01 6.92
CA ASP A 118 -20.77 -0.06 6.18
C ASP A 118 -21.65 1.17 6.43
N ASN A 119 -21.65 1.68 7.66
CA ASN A 119 -22.37 2.90 8.03
C ASN A 119 -21.77 4.14 7.37
N ASP A 120 -20.43 4.25 7.41
CA ASP A 120 -19.73 5.44 6.90
C ASP A 120 -19.69 5.47 5.38
N ASN A 121 -19.44 4.32 4.74
CA ASN A 121 -19.27 4.25 3.30
C ASN A 121 -20.02 3.05 2.67
N PRO A 122 -21.37 3.05 2.67
CA PRO A 122 -22.17 1.95 2.13
C PRO A 122 -21.97 1.73 0.62
N ASN A 123 -21.39 2.69 -0.09
CA ASN A 123 -21.14 2.65 -1.53
C ASN A 123 -19.64 2.52 -1.87
N ALA A 124 -18.83 2.00 -0.98
CA ALA A 124 -17.42 1.76 -1.28
C ALA A 124 -17.24 0.82 -2.48
N ASP A 125 -16.31 1.13 -3.37
CA ASP A 125 -15.92 0.28 -4.51
C ASP A 125 -14.87 -0.77 -4.09
N ALA A 126 -14.12 -0.47 -3.02
CA ALA A 126 -13.10 -1.34 -2.43
C ALA A 126 -12.89 -1.01 -0.95
N ARG A 127 -12.42 -2.00 -0.19
CA ARG A 127 -11.98 -1.84 1.20
C ARG A 127 -10.52 -2.24 1.35
N ILE A 128 -9.86 -1.60 2.32
CA ILE A 128 -8.55 -2.00 2.80
C ILE A 128 -8.72 -2.33 4.27
N PHE A 129 -8.51 -3.58 4.64
CA PHE A 129 -8.64 -4.06 6.02
C PHE A 129 -7.26 -4.46 6.54
N LEU A 130 -6.80 -3.79 7.59
CA LEU A 130 -5.47 -3.96 8.15
C LEU A 130 -5.58 -4.34 9.62
N THR A 131 -4.92 -5.44 10.02
CA THR A 131 -4.90 -5.97 11.39
C THR A 131 -3.63 -6.75 11.67
N ASP A 132 -3.20 -6.79 12.92
CA ASP A 132 -2.11 -7.63 13.41
C ASP A 132 -2.57 -8.85 14.21
N GLY A 133 -3.86 -8.99 14.44
CA GLY A 133 -4.44 -10.04 15.26
C GLY A 133 -5.66 -10.72 14.67
N GLY A 134 -6.23 -11.66 15.41
CA GLY A 134 -7.49 -12.30 15.13
C GLY A 134 -8.65 -11.61 15.82
N HIS A 135 -9.89 -11.87 15.36
CA HIS A 135 -11.10 -11.43 16.04
C HIS A 135 -11.22 -12.12 17.40
N ASP A 136 -11.21 -11.36 18.48
CA ASP A 136 -11.23 -11.85 19.87
C ASP A 136 -12.46 -11.41 20.68
N ILE A 137 -13.35 -10.59 20.12
CA ILE A 137 -14.56 -10.10 20.77
C ILE A 137 -15.80 -10.87 20.30
N GLY A 138 -16.16 -11.91 21.05
CA GLY A 138 -17.34 -12.73 20.75
C GLY A 138 -17.17 -13.60 19.52
N THR A 139 -18.26 -13.81 18.77
CA THR A 139 -18.24 -14.62 17.54
C THR A 139 -18.26 -13.74 16.31
N TYR A 140 -17.34 -13.96 15.39
CA TYR A 140 -17.33 -13.25 14.12
C TYR A 140 -18.55 -13.61 13.26
N ASN A 141 -19.37 -12.62 12.92
CA ASN A 141 -20.65 -12.78 12.23
C ASN A 141 -20.55 -12.71 10.70
N ASN A 142 -19.34 -12.69 10.12
CA ASN A 142 -19.07 -12.51 8.70
C ASN A 142 -19.60 -11.16 8.14
N GLY A 143 -19.47 -10.09 8.92
CA GLY A 143 -19.91 -8.74 8.56
C GLY A 143 -19.38 -8.24 7.20
N HIS A 144 -18.21 -8.73 6.75
CA HIS A 144 -17.64 -8.44 5.43
C HIS A 144 -18.57 -8.85 4.24
N LEU A 145 -19.57 -9.69 4.47
CA LEU A 145 -20.54 -10.12 3.46
C LEU A 145 -21.77 -9.24 3.37
N THR A 146 -22.02 -8.36 4.35
CA THR A 146 -23.18 -7.46 4.39
C THR A 146 -23.22 -6.55 3.14
N HIS A 147 -22.08 -5.90 2.86
CA HIS A 147 -21.83 -5.23 1.59
C HIS A 147 -20.62 -5.89 0.95
N LYS A 148 -20.83 -6.79 0.02
CA LYS A 148 -19.79 -7.59 -0.62
C LYS A 148 -18.90 -6.74 -1.53
N VAL A 149 -17.97 -6.01 -0.91
CA VAL A 149 -17.03 -5.10 -1.55
C VAL A 149 -15.65 -5.75 -1.61
N PRO A 150 -14.91 -5.73 -2.73
CA PRO A 150 -13.56 -6.24 -2.82
C PRO A 150 -12.69 -5.70 -1.68
N THR A 151 -12.23 -6.59 -0.78
CA THR A 151 -11.48 -6.22 0.43
C THR A 151 -10.03 -6.67 0.32
N TYR A 152 -9.12 -5.70 0.32
CA TYR A 152 -7.69 -5.92 0.36
C TYR A 152 -7.27 -6.07 1.82
N VAL A 153 -7.00 -7.30 2.23
CA VAL A 153 -6.73 -7.66 3.63
C VAL A 153 -5.23 -7.71 3.88
N ILE A 154 -4.76 -7.02 4.89
CA ILE A 154 -3.36 -7.00 5.32
C ILE A 154 -3.30 -7.55 6.75
N GLY A 155 -2.71 -8.72 6.92
CA GLY A 155 -2.38 -9.28 8.22
C GLY A 155 -0.88 -9.16 8.44
N PHE A 156 -0.41 -8.23 9.25
CA PHE A 156 0.99 -7.82 9.26
C PHE A 156 1.80 -8.24 10.49
N SER A 157 1.27 -9.13 11.33
CA SER A 157 2.01 -9.69 12.47
C SER A 157 2.46 -11.14 12.20
N ALA A 158 3.66 -11.48 12.61
CA ALA A 158 4.12 -12.86 12.69
C ALA A 158 3.36 -13.66 13.75
N GLY A 159 2.69 -12.98 14.69
CA GLY A 159 1.92 -13.60 15.79
C GLY A 159 0.52 -14.05 15.41
N ILE A 160 -0.01 -13.69 14.24
CA ILE A 160 -1.33 -14.11 13.79
C ILE A 160 -1.39 -15.63 13.71
N GLN A 161 -2.38 -16.22 14.39
CA GLN A 161 -2.58 -17.68 14.41
C GLN A 161 -3.06 -18.17 13.05
N ASP A 162 -2.84 -19.45 12.74
CA ASP A 162 -3.18 -20.01 11.43
C ASP A 162 -4.69 -19.96 11.13
N GLU A 163 -5.54 -20.11 12.16
CA GLU A 163 -6.99 -19.96 12.01
C GLU A 163 -7.40 -18.54 11.64
N ASP A 164 -6.73 -17.52 12.21
CA ASP A 164 -6.98 -16.13 11.89
C ASP A 164 -6.44 -15.75 10.50
N LYS A 165 -5.28 -16.29 10.12
CA LYS A 165 -4.78 -16.17 8.74
C LYS A 165 -5.77 -16.77 7.74
N ALA A 166 -6.36 -17.92 8.06
CA ALA A 166 -7.39 -18.55 7.23
C ALA A 166 -8.62 -17.64 7.11
N ARG A 167 -9.08 -17.06 8.23
CA ARG A 167 -10.20 -16.09 8.25
C ARG A 167 -9.91 -14.84 7.43
N LEU A 168 -8.73 -14.24 7.59
CA LEU A 168 -8.31 -13.06 6.82
C LEU A 168 -8.26 -13.36 5.30
N ASN A 169 -7.72 -14.51 4.94
CA ASN A 169 -7.72 -14.97 3.55
C ASN A 169 -9.15 -15.23 3.04
N GLN A 170 -10.04 -15.74 3.88
CA GLN A 170 -11.44 -15.95 3.52
C GLN A 170 -12.16 -14.63 3.28
N ILE A 171 -11.99 -13.62 4.16
CA ILE A 171 -12.54 -12.27 3.96
C ILE A 171 -12.15 -11.72 2.59
N ALA A 172 -10.88 -11.79 2.23
CA ALA A 172 -10.40 -11.36 0.92
C ALA A 172 -11.04 -12.16 -0.23
N THR A 173 -11.08 -13.49 -0.11
CA THR A 173 -11.59 -14.38 -1.17
C THR A 173 -13.09 -14.21 -1.38
N ASP A 174 -13.87 -14.17 -0.31
CA ASP A 174 -15.32 -14.06 -0.35
C ASP A 174 -15.79 -12.73 -0.96
N THR A 175 -15.00 -11.68 -0.78
CA THR A 175 -15.28 -10.34 -1.30
C THR A 175 -14.68 -10.10 -2.69
N GLY A 176 -13.83 -11.00 -3.18
CA GLY A 176 -13.14 -10.84 -4.47
C GLY A 176 -11.95 -9.87 -4.41
N GLY A 177 -11.42 -9.62 -3.24
CA GLY A 177 -10.21 -8.85 -2.99
C GLY A 177 -8.93 -9.68 -2.98
N LYS A 178 -7.94 -9.29 -2.17
CA LYS A 178 -6.64 -9.94 -2.09
C LYS A 178 -6.11 -9.95 -0.66
N TYR A 179 -5.57 -11.09 -0.22
CA TYR A 179 -4.89 -11.21 1.06
C TYR A 179 -3.38 -10.99 0.92
N PHE A 180 -2.82 -10.15 1.79
CA PHE A 180 -1.40 -9.89 1.93
C PHE A 180 -0.96 -10.37 3.32
N PRO A 181 -0.44 -11.60 3.42
CA PRO A 181 0.12 -12.10 4.66
C PRO A 181 1.47 -11.39 4.87
N GLU A 182 1.52 -10.48 5.80
CA GLU A 182 2.73 -9.70 6.08
C GLU A 182 3.34 -10.13 7.41
N THR A 183 4.59 -10.55 7.38
CA THR A 183 5.34 -10.98 8.57
C THR A 183 6.27 -9.89 9.10
N ASP A 184 6.46 -8.82 8.33
CA ASP A 184 7.35 -7.71 8.68
C ASP A 184 6.68 -6.38 8.36
N SER A 185 6.40 -5.60 9.40
CA SER A 185 5.81 -4.26 9.29
C SER A 185 6.60 -3.32 8.35
N SER A 186 7.90 -3.58 8.15
CA SER A 186 8.73 -2.80 7.20
C SER A 186 8.27 -2.92 5.76
N LEU A 187 7.54 -3.98 5.39
CA LEU A 187 7.00 -4.21 4.05
C LEU A 187 5.63 -3.54 3.84
N LEU A 188 4.96 -3.11 4.90
CA LEU A 188 3.61 -2.57 4.84
C LEU A 188 3.44 -1.42 3.84
N GLN A 189 4.40 -0.50 3.78
CA GLN A 189 4.39 0.58 2.79
C GLN A 189 4.49 0.08 1.34
N SER A 190 5.23 -1.00 1.13
CA SER A 190 5.32 -1.65 -0.19
C SER A 190 4.02 -2.32 -0.58
N VAL A 191 3.35 -2.97 0.36
CA VAL A 191 2.02 -3.57 0.20
C VAL A 191 0.99 -2.48 -0.13
N MET A 192 0.96 -1.37 0.60
CA MET A 192 0.08 -0.23 0.32
C MET A 192 0.29 0.34 -1.10
N ASN A 193 1.52 0.40 -1.58
CA ASN A 193 1.77 0.83 -2.97
C ASN A 193 1.33 -0.21 -4.01
N GLU A 194 1.38 -1.51 -3.70
CA GLU A 194 0.83 -2.57 -4.55
C GLU A 194 -0.70 -2.47 -4.61
N ILE A 195 -1.36 -2.31 -3.46
CA ILE A 195 -2.80 -2.07 -3.38
C ILE A 195 -3.21 -0.84 -4.20
N ALA A 196 -2.49 0.27 -4.07
CA ALA A 196 -2.74 1.47 -4.88
C ALA A 196 -2.64 1.18 -6.39
N ALA A 197 -1.73 0.31 -6.82
CA ALA A 197 -1.62 -0.10 -8.21
C ALA A 197 -2.82 -0.94 -8.66
N ASP A 198 -3.26 -1.89 -7.85
CA ASP A 198 -4.43 -2.73 -8.12
C ASP A 198 -5.71 -1.88 -8.18
N LEU A 199 -5.96 -1.04 -7.18
CA LEU A 199 -7.11 -0.13 -7.12
C LEU A 199 -7.19 0.83 -8.33
N THR A 200 -6.04 1.20 -8.89
CA THR A 200 -5.97 2.09 -10.06
C THR A 200 -5.81 1.37 -11.39
N CYS A 201 -5.96 0.05 -11.41
CA CYS A 201 -5.76 -0.81 -12.59
C CYS A 201 -4.39 -0.63 -13.26
N GLN A 202 -3.37 -0.40 -12.47
CA GLN A 202 -1.99 -0.37 -12.92
C GLN A 202 -1.39 -1.78 -12.85
N ALA A 203 -0.43 -2.07 -13.72
CA ALA A 203 0.33 -3.31 -13.58
C ALA A 203 1.11 -3.30 -12.25
N ALA A 204 1.24 -4.48 -11.63
CA ALA A 204 2.02 -4.66 -10.43
C ALA A 204 3.40 -3.98 -10.55
N PRO A 205 3.88 -3.30 -9.51
CA PRO A 205 5.18 -2.65 -9.52
C PRO A 205 6.30 -3.66 -9.75
N THR A 206 7.36 -3.26 -10.44
CA THR A 206 8.62 -4.01 -10.41
C THR A 206 9.33 -3.66 -9.11
N SER A 207 9.54 -4.65 -8.24
CA SER A 207 10.13 -4.47 -6.91
C SER A 207 11.58 -4.91 -6.86
N PHE A 208 12.38 -4.22 -6.04
CA PHE A 208 13.76 -4.57 -5.68
C PHE A 208 13.89 -4.40 -4.17
N THR A 209 14.49 -5.38 -3.52
CA THR A 209 14.88 -5.29 -2.11
C THR A 209 16.39 -5.22 -2.02
N ASP A 210 16.91 -4.21 -1.35
CA ASP A 210 18.33 -3.95 -1.21
C ASP A 210 18.72 -3.83 0.26
N GLN A 211 19.97 -4.17 0.55
CA GLN A 211 20.63 -3.90 1.83
C GLN A 211 21.83 -2.99 1.59
N ILE A 212 21.75 -1.74 2.05
CA ILE A 212 22.74 -0.71 1.74
C ILE A 212 23.37 -0.15 3.02
N ALA A 213 24.69 -0.15 3.10
CA ALA A 213 25.43 0.52 4.16
C ALA A 213 25.47 2.05 3.96
N ALA A 214 25.64 2.81 5.02
CA ALA A 214 25.75 4.27 4.98
C ALA A 214 26.77 4.75 3.94
N GLY A 215 26.42 5.76 3.16
CA GLY A 215 27.25 6.34 2.11
C GLY A 215 27.35 5.51 0.82
N LYS A 216 26.86 4.26 0.80
CA LYS A 216 26.87 3.38 -0.39
C LYS A 216 25.64 3.59 -1.27
N SER A 217 25.69 3.06 -2.47
CA SER A 217 24.56 3.13 -3.43
C SER A 217 24.44 1.87 -4.27
N VAL A 218 23.22 1.57 -4.66
CA VAL A 218 22.87 0.52 -5.63
C VAL A 218 22.23 1.16 -6.87
N GLY A 219 22.38 0.51 -8.01
CA GLY A 219 21.82 0.96 -9.28
C GLY A 219 20.75 0.03 -9.80
N HIS A 220 19.60 0.58 -10.22
CA HIS A 220 18.50 -0.17 -10.81
C HIS A 220 18.30 0.17 -12.27
N THR A 221 17.72 -0.80 -12.97
CA THR A 221 17.52 -0.75 -14.43
C THR A 221 16.14 -1.29 -14.78
N ILE A 222 15.31 -0.47 -15.45
CA ILE A 222 13.92 -0.80 -15.81
C ILE A 222 13.72 -0.61 -17.32
N PRO A 223 13.19 -1.60 -18.05
CA PRO A 223 12.83 -1.42 -19.44
C PRO A 223 11.60 -0.49 -19.57
N ILE A 224 11.70 0.48 -20.47
CA ILE A 224 10.62 1.41 -20.82
C ILE A 224 10.20 1.18 -22.25
N SER A 225 8.97 0.69 -22.44
CA SER A 225 8.40 0.55 -23.80
C SER A 225 7.98 1.92 -24.36
N GLY A 226 7.76 2.01 -25.65
CA GLY A 226 7.31 3.26 -26.30
C GLY A 226 5.92 3.72 -25.89
N LYS A 227 5.12 2.83 -25.28
CA LYS A 227 3.77 3.15 -24.75
C LYS A 227 3.80 3.80 -23.37
N VAL A 228 4.87 3.60 -22.60
CA VAL A 228 5.01 4.16 -21.24
C VAL A 228 5.36 5.63 -21.32
N LYS A 229 4.54 6.50 -20.73
CA LYS A 229 4.70 7.96 -20.71
C LYS A 229 5.24 8.49 -19.39
N SER A 230 4.90 7.80 -18.30
CA SER A 230 5.34 8.14 -16.95
C SER A 230 5.70 6.91 -16.13
N ALA A 231 6.43 7.12 -15.05
CA ALA A 231 6.70 6.10 -14.04
C ALA A 231 6.69 6.75 -12.65
N LYS A 232 6.19 6.01 -11.68
CA LYS A 232 6.30 6.33 -10.26
C LYS A 232 7.32 5.36 -9.66
N ILE A 233 8.30 5.88 -8.96
CA ILE A 233 9.28 5.11 -8.18
C ILE A 233 9.00 5.43 -6.72
N VAL A 234 8.72 4.39 -5.95
CA VAL A 234 8.53 4.46 -4.50
C VAL A 234 9.68 3.72 -3.85
N LEU A 235 10.38 4.39 -2.96
CA LEU A 235 11.42 3.82 -2.12
C LEU A 235 10.93 3.87 -0.69
N THR A 236 10.90 2.74 0.00
CA THR A 236 10.41 2.60 1.37
C THR A 236 11.43 1.90 2.25
N TRP A 237 11.45 2.26 3.54
CA TRP A 237 12.26 1.63 4.58
C TRP A 237 11.56 1.76 5.93
N SER A 238 11.89 0.91 6.91
CA SER A 238 11.18 0.82 8.19
C SER A 238 11.61 1.89 9.21
N SER A 239 12.90 2.14 9.36
CA SER A 239 13.39 3.00 10.44
C SER A 239 13.41 4.49 10.07
N PRO A 240 12.76 5.38 10.83
CA PRO A 240 12.84 6.83 10.62
C PRO A 240 14.24 7.41 10.90
N LEU A 241 15.13 6.63 11.53
CA LEU A 241 16.53 7.02 11.78
C LEU A 241 17.42 6.88 10.53
N ASP A 242 16.93 6.14 9.52
CA ASP A 242 17.62 5.93 8.25
C ASP A 242 17.22 7.03 7.25
N ALA A 243 18.07 7.28 6.26
CA ALA A 243 17.78 8.24 5.20
C ALA A 243 18.31 7.77 3.85
N PHE A 244 17.43 7.72 2.87
CA PHE A 244 17.74 7.32 1.50
C PHE A 244 17.36 8.37 0.47
N THR A 245 18.06 8.34 -0.66
CA THR A 245 17.81 9.23 -1.79
C THR A 245 17.82 8.46 -3.09
N ILE A 246 16.99 8.90 -4.05
CA ILE A 246 17.00 8.41 -5.42
C ILE A 246 17.56 9.49 -6.33
N SER A 247 18.48 9.14 -7.21
CA SER A 247 19.18 10.10 -8.06
C SER A 247 19.63 9.48 -9.40
N SER A 248 20.34 10.28 -10.20
CA SER A 248 21.00 9.84 -11.44
C SER A 248 20.08 9.25 -12.50
N PHE A 249 18.85 9.81 -12.62
CA PHE A 249 17.88 9.36 -13.61
C PHE A 249 18.36 9.59 -15.03
N LYS A 250 18.41 8.52 -15.83
CA LYS A 250 18.69 8.58 -17.26
C LYS A 250 18.00 7.46 -18.02
N ILE A 251 17.64 7.70 -19.28
CA ILE A 251 17.17 6.67 -20.19
C ILE A 251 18.28 6.41 -21.20
N VAL A 252 18.62 5.13 -21.35
CA VAL A 252 19.67 4.64 -22.26
C VAL A 252 19.02 3.82 -23.37
N ARG A 253 19.45 4.01 -24.61
CA ARG A 253 19.04 3.22 -25.78
C ARG A 253 20.26 2.96 -26.66
N HIS A 254 20.50 1.71 -27.02
CA HIS A 254 21.69 1.29 -27.78
C HIS A 254 23.01 1.85 -27.22
N GLY A 255 23.17 1.74 -25.89
CA GLY A 255 24.36 2.24 -25.18
C GLY A 255 24.44 3.77 -25.00
N LYS A 256 23.62 4.55 -25.69
CA LYS A 256 23.64 6.02 -25.63
C LYS A 256 22.54 6.57 -24.69
N THR A 257 22.86 7.61 -23.93
CA THR A 257 21.87 8.31 -23.10
C THR A 257 20.97 9.18 -23.98
N VAL A 258 19.67 8.86 -24.02
CA VAL A 258 18.66 9.56 -24.84
C VAL A 258 17.79 10.51 -24.05
N ALA A 259 17.73 10.37 -22.70
CA ALA A 259 17.09 11.34 -21.81
C ALA A 259 17.75 11.32 -20.43
N LYS A 260 17.87 12.50 -19.79
CA LYS A 260 18.32 12.69 -18.41
C LYS A 260 17.71 13.95 -17.81
N ALA A 261 17.88 14.14 -16.50
CA ALA A 261 17.29 15.27 -15.78
C ALA A 261 17.73 16.67 -16.31
N ALA A 262 18.90 16.79 -16.93
CA ALA A 262 19.48 18.11 -17.18
C ALA A 262 19.84 18.48 -18.63
N LYS A 263 20.10 17.58 -19.59
CA LYS A 263 20.75 17.99 -20.84
C LYS A 263 20.29 17.37 -22.17
N VAL A 264 19.55 16.25 -22.17
CA VAL A 264 19.03 15.67 -23.41
C VAL A 264 17.53 15.73 -23.34
N ARG A 265 16.63 15.14 -23.81
CA ARG A 265 15.20 15.33 -23.51
C ARG A 265 14.99 15.40 -21.99
N LYS A 266 14.56 16.57 -21.51
CA LYS A 266 14.42 16.86 -20.08
C LYS A 266 13.30 16.03 -19.46
N LEU A 267 13.67 15.03 -18.64
CA LEU A 267 12.71 14.34 -17.79
C LEU A 267 12.11 15.33 -16.79
N LYS A 268 10.78 15.34 -16.65
CA LYS A 268 10.15 16.03 -15.53
C LYS A 268 10.17 15.12 -14.32
N ILE A 269 10.64 15.63 -13.20
CA ILE A 269 10.79 14.91 -11.94
C ILE A 269 10.05 15.69 -10.86
N LYS A 270 9.05 15.04 -10.25
CA LYS A 270 8.40 15.50 -9.02
C LYS A 270 8.81 14.54 -7.91
N ARG A 271 9.16 15.08 -6.74
CA ARG A 271 9.60 14.28 -5.59
C ARG A 271 8.83 14.67 -4.35
N THR A 272 8.45 13.67 -3.55
CA THR A 272 7.98 13.78 -2.18
C THR A 272 8.88 12.91 -1.31
N THR A 273 9.34 13.44 -0.20
CA THR A 273 10.25 12.73 0.73
C THR A 273 9.69 12.87 2.14
N THR A 274 9.64 11.77 2.85
CA THR A 274 9.31 11.68 4.28
C THR A 274 10.47 11.00 5.03
N ASP A 275 10.23 10.66 6.28
CA ASP A 275 11.19 9.94 7.14
C ASP A 275 11.35 8.45 6.79
N THR A 276 10.37 7.83 6.09
CA THR A 276 10.40 6.40 5.75
C THR A 276 10.12 6.08 4.29
N TYR A 277 9.85 7.08 3.46
CA TYR A 277 9.69 6.86 2.02
C TYR A 277 10.07 8.06 1.16
N VAL A 278 10.40 7.76 -0.10
CA VAL A 278 10.58 8.74 -1.18
C VAL A 278 9.73 8.31 -2.37
N VAL A 279 8.87 9.21 -2.84
CA VAL A 279 8.14 9.04 -4.09
C VAL A 279 8.74 9.94 -5.16
N VAL A 280 9.10 9.35 -6.30
CA VAL A 280 9.58 10.09 -7.47
C VAL A 280 8.67 9.80 -8.65
N GLN A 281 8.02 10.84 -9.16
CA GLN A 281 7.22 10.78 -10.38
C GLN A 281 8.06 11.29 -11.56
N LEU A 282 8.23 10.43 -12.56
CA LEU A 282 8.93 10.72 -13.80
C LEU A 282 7.91 10.86 -14.93
N SER A 283 7.99 11.91 -15.71
CA SER A 283 7.17 12.08 -16.91
C SER A 283 8.03 12.44 -18.11
N ARG A 284 7.42 12.40 -19.32
CA ARG A 284 8.11 12.53 -20.60
C ARG A 284 9.13 11.41 -20.86
N LEU A 285 8.78 10.19 -20.43
CA LEU A 285 9.60 9.02 -20.71
C LEU A 285 9.63 8.73 -22.21
N VAL A 286 10.73 8.15 -22.67
CA VAL A 286 10.93 7.67 -24.02
C VAL A 286 11.34 6.20 -24.00
N LYS A 287 11.12 5.46 -25.11
CA LYS A 287 11.53 4.06 -25.23
C LYS A 287 13.03 3.92 -24.93
N GLY A 288 13.37 2.95 -24.10
CA GLY A 288 14.75 2.66 -23.72
C GLY A 288 14.82 1.92 -22.38
N THR A 289 15.92 2.12 -21.67
CA THR A 289 16.16 1.55 -20.34
C THR A 289 16.35 2.67 -19.34
N LEU A 290 15.40 2.82 -18.42
CA LEU A 290 15.53 3.76 -17.29
C LEU A 290 16.58 3.21 -16.33
N ARG A 291 17.54 4.04 -15.98
CA ARG A 291 18.54 3.77 -14.94
C ARG A 291 18.46 4.85 -13.88
N PHE A 292 18.60 4.44 -12.64
CA PHE A 292 18.68 5.35 -11.48
C PHE A 292 19.52 4.73 -10.38
N LYS A 293 19.89 5.51 -9.38
CA LYS A 293 20.65 5.05 -8.21
C LYS A 293 19.88 5.36 -6.94
N VAL A 294 19.89 4.40 -6.02
CA VAL A 294 19.48 4.58 -4.64
C VAL A 294 20.73 4.68 -3.78
N LYS A 295 20.77 5.66 -2.87
CA LYS A 295 21.90 5.90 -1.97
C LYS A 295 21.40 5.94 -0.53
N ALA A 296 22.06 5.21 0.37
CA ALA A 296 21.91 5.38 1.80
C ALA A 296 22.70 6.63 2.22
N ALA A 297 22.01 7.73 2.52
CA ALA A 297 22.63 8.95 3.03
C ALA A 297 23.00 8.78 4.49
N LYS A 298 22.15 8.06 5.26
CA LYS A 298 22.36 7.74 6.67
C LYS A 298 21.79 6.33 6.94
N VAL A 299 22.42 5.57 7.82
CA VAL A 299 21.89 4.37 8.45
C VAL A 299 22.07 4.59 9.95
N GLY A 300 21.00 4.88 10.64
CA GLY A 300 20.96 5.28 12.05
C GLY A 300 20.27 4.26 12.95
N SER A 301 19.75 3.17 12.37
CA SER A 301 19.05 2.10 13.06
C SER A 301 19.93 1.16 13.88
N GLY A 302 21.25 1.43 13.95
CA GLY A 302 22.23 0.56 14.64
C GLY A 302 22.67 -0.66 13.83
N ALA A 303 22.05 -0.96 12.72
CA ALA A 303 22.43 -2.04 11.82
C ALA A 303 23.59 -1.61 10.89
N PRO A 304 24.49 -2.53 10.48
CA PRO A 304 25.57 -2.21 9.53
C PRO A 304 25.04 -1.86 8.14
N LYS A 305 23.83 -2.30 7.81
CA LYS A 305 23.10 -2.02 6.56
C LYS A 305 21.62 -1.86 6.87
N ALA A 306 20.96 -0.97 6.17
CA ALA A 306 19.50 -0.87 6.21
C ALA A 306 18.87 -1.58 5.02
N THR A 307 17.74 -2.25 5.28
CA THR A 307 16.92 -2.88 4.25
C THR A 307 15.91 -1.85 3.72
N LEU A 308 15.72 -1.85 2.41
CA LEU A 308 14.78 -0.96 1.75
C LEU A 308 14.16 -1.66 0.54
N THR A 309 12.97 -1.23 0.18
CA THR A 309 12.27 -1.72 -1.02
C THR A 309 12.09 -0.59 -2.02
N THR A 310 12.45 -0.83 -3.28
CA THR A 310 12.20 0.08 -4.40
C THR A 310 11.15 -0.53 -5.30
N GLN A 311 10.04 0.16 -5.50
CA GLN A 311 8.95 -0.26 -6.39
C GLN A 311 8.81 0.72 -7.56
N VAL A 312 8.66 0.19 -8.76
CA VAL A 312 8.52 0.99 -9.99
C VAL A 312 7.24 0.62 -10.72
N SER A 313 6.27 1.52 -10.70
CA SER A 313 5.04 1.45 -11.48
C SER A 313 5.20 2.24 -12.78
N ARG A 314 4.69 1.69 -13.89
CA ARG A 314 4.77 2.29 -15.24
C ARG A 314 3.37 2.60 -15.73
N GLN A 315 3.18 3.84 -16.18
CA GLN A 315 1.89 4.32 -16.69
C GLN A 315 1.97 4.58 -18.21
N LYS A 316 0.95 4.11 -18.91
CA LYS A 316 0.81 4.24 -20.37
C LYS A 316 0.28 5.60 -20.79
#